data_eb44cc61976997565c56bf8f8e5d35e1
#
_entry.id   eb44cc61976997565c56bf8f8e5d35e1
#
_cell.length_a   1.000
_cell.length_b   1.000
_cell.length_c   1.000
_cell.angle_alpha   90.00
_cell.angle_beta   90.00
_cell.angle_gamma   90.00
#
_symmetry.space_group_name_H-M   'P 1'
#
loop_
_entity.id
_entity.type
_entity.pdbx_description
1 polymer ?
#
loop_
_entity_poly.entity_id
_entity_poly.type
_entity_poly.pdbx_seq_one_letter_code
_entity_poly.pdbx_strand_id
1 'polypeptide(L)'
;MSNTVYNEGYSGNKNLFFRKGINDTIFTQKRKFIDLGFCSGANLLGHNTDIQKKILKKYIKNNISNFSSPNIYAEELAKIIIKTLPNFSKVIFCNSGSEANIKALRICRAITKKTKVVNVVGSWHGSVDQFLFKTSKKLKVTELSNGLTPDLKKNIIFIPYNDIKSSRKILDKNRKKIACLFIEPIQGCLPNKNSKNYLKFLELYCKKYNIFLVFDEMITGVRTNLRSAQDFFKIKTDISTFGKAFGNGMPIGFIAISSKIKNLIKKKRLHIYFGGTFSGNSLTSFFAKEYLIYLIKNKKKIFNYLNKISSYFEKEINNYCQKNFIPARVYRFFSMIRLIYTSKKINNRSARDFLESLKYKEIKNFRNYILDKNIYYPNNGIIFFSYSSSLKNINYIIKTFKSGLKKFFI
;
A
#
# COMPACT_ATOMS: atom_id res chain seq x y z
N MET A 1 7.80 -8.53 29.48
CA MET A 1 6.35 -8.70 29.25
C MET A 1 6.17 -9.92 28.38
N SER A 2 5.40 -10.92 28.81
CA SER A 2 5.01 -12.05 27.95
C SER A 2 4.10 -11.52 26.84
N ASN A 3 4.36 -11.98 25.59
CA ASN A 3 3.50 -11.59 24.47
C ASN A 3 2.20 -12.38 24.54
N THR A 4 1.14 -11.77 25.05
CA THR A 4 -0.22 -12.36 24.98
C THR A 4 -0.84 -12.20 23.61
N VAL A 5 -0.37 -11.21 22.80
CA VAL A 5 -0.80 -11.04 21.42
C VAL A 5 0.17 -11.76 20.49
N TYR A 6 -0.36 -12.58 19.59
CA TYR A 6 0.42 -13.26 18.56
C TYR A 6 0.85 -12.28 17.47
N ASN A 7 2.15 -12.00 17.39
CA ASN A 7 2.71 -10.89 16.60
C ASN A 7 3.25 -11.30 15.22
N GLU A 8 2.94 -12.51 14.70
CA GLU A 8 3.49 -13.01 13.43
C GLU A 8 3.00 -12.20 12.24
N GLY A 9 2.26 -11.53 12.00
CA GLY A 9 1.87 -10.72 10.82
C GLY A 9 2.41 -9.29 10.81
N TYR A 10 3.00 -8.83 11.89
CA TYR A 10 3.48 -7.45 11.96
C TYR A 10 4.76 -7.23 11.18
N SER A 11 4.80 -6.16 10.37
CA SER A 11 5.99 -5.74 9.62
C SER A 11 7.04 -5.03 10.49
N GLY A 12 6.71 -4.76 11.73
CA GLY A 12 7.56 -4.05 12.69
C GLY A 12 8.46 -4.96 13.52
N ASN A 13 9.21 -4.37 14.45
CA ASN A 13 9.98 -5.10 15.43
C ASN A 13 9.03 -5.69 16.50
N LYS A 14 8.99 -7.02 16.61
CA LYS A 14 8.10 -7.75 17.50
C LYS A 14 8.38 -7.55 18.99
N ASN A 15 9.56 -7.05 19.34
CA ASN A 15 10.00 -6.83 20.73
C ASN A 15 9.77 -5.39 21.21
N LEU A 16 9.22 -4.52 20.38
CA LEU A 16 8.93 -3.14 20.72
C LEU A 16 7.43 -2.91 20.87
N PHE A 17 7.03 -2.50 22.06
CA PHE A 17 5.64 -2.17 22.41
C PHE A 17 5.49 -0.65 22.49
N PHE A 18 4.85 -0.08 21.46
CA PHE A 18 4.60 1.36 21.39
C PHE A 18 3.30 1.71 22.11
N ARG A 19 3.32 2.78 22.92
CA ARG A 19 2.16 3.27 23.67
C ARG A 19 1.66 4.65 23.26
N LYS A 20 2.51 5.42 22.55
CA LYS A 20 2.23 6.83 22.21
C LYS A 20 2.90 7.18 20.89
N GLY A 21 2.25 8.04 20.10
CA GLY A 21 2.82 8.66 18.92
C GLY A 21 2.45 10.14 18.86
N ILE A 22 3.41 11.02 18.51
CA ILE A 22 3.20 12.45 18.31
C ILE A 22 4.02 12.89 17.09
N ASN A 23 3.35 13.47 16.11
CA ASN A 23 3.97 13.92 14.87
C ASN A 23 4.76 12.81 14.16
N ASP A 24 6.07 12.89 14.10
CA ASP A 24 6.96 11.90 13.48
C ASP A 24 7.67 10.99 14.50
N THR A 25 7.24 11.00 15.75
CA THR A 25 7.91 10.29 16.86
C THR A 25 6.94 9.32 17.53
N ILE A 26 7.42 8.10 17.79
CA ILE A 26 6.72 7.05 18.53
C ILE A 26 7.49 6.67 19.80
N PHE A 27 6.75 6.23 20.83
CA PHE A 27 7.28 6.04 22.18
C PHE A 27 6.92 4.65 22.71
N THR A 28 7.93 3.95 23.20
CA THR A 28 7.74 2.83 24.13
C THR A 28 7.68 3.36 25.57
N GLN A 29 7.68 2.49 26.56
CA GLN A 29 7.74 2.91 27.98
C GLN A 29 9.07 3.65 28.30
N LYS A 30 10.18 3.20 27.69
CA LYS A 30 11.55 3.65 28.03
C LYS A 30 12.23 4.50 26.96
N ARG A 31 11.83 4.41 25.69
CA ARG A 31 12.54 5.01 24.56
C ARG A 31 11.58 5.73 23.62
N LYS A 32 12.11 6.72 22.92
CA LYS A 32 11.45 7.41 21.80
C LYS A 32 12.19 7.13 20.50
N PHE A 33 11.45 7.06 19.39
CA PHE A 33 12.00 6.78 18.06
C PHE A 33 11.41 7.72 17.04
N ILE A 34 12.22 8.17 16.08
CA ILE A 34 11.71 8.77 14.85
C ILE A 34 11.12 7.62 14.02
N ASP A 35 9.86 7.74 13.61
CA ASP A 35 9.15 6.67 12.89
C ASP A 35 9.36 6.78 11.38
N LEU A 36 9.85 5.72 10.75
CA LEU A 36 9.90 5.59 9.30
C LEU A 36 8.79 4.68 8.73
N GLY A 37 7.93 4.15 9.60
CA GLY A 37 6.86 3.22 9.22
C GLY A 37 5.50 3.88 9.04
N PHE A 38 5.17 4.86 9.89
CA PHE A 38 3.89 5.57 9.89
C PHE A 38 2.67 4.65 9.69
N CYS A 39 2.60 3.56 10.49
CA CYS A 39 1.57 2.53 10.36
C CYS A 39 1.48 1.97 8.92
N SER A 40 2.60 1.49 8.38
CA SER A 40 2.72 1.04 6.98
C SER A 40 2.24 2.08 5.96
N GLY A 41 2.48 3.35 6.26
CA GLY A 41 2.13 4.50 5.44
C GLY A 41 0.69 4.99 5.60
N ALA A 42 -0.07 4.52 6.59
CA ALA A 42 -1.42 5.01 6.83
C ALA A 42 -1.43 6.45 7.38
N ASN A 43 -0.51 6.80 8.28
CA ASN A 43 -0.46 8.11 8.93
C ASN A 43 0.23 9.17 8.05
N LEU A 44 -0.45 9.63 6.98
CA LEU A 44 0.10 10.59 6.03
C LEU A 44 0.44 11.94 6.68
N LEU A 45 -0.37 12.40 7.62
CA LEU A 45 -0.11 13.65 8.36
C LEU A 45 0.84 13.46 9.55
N GLY A 46 1.03 12.22 10.01
CA GLY A 46 1.77 11.88 11.21
C GLY A 46 0.90 11.32 12.33
N HIS A 47 1.47 11.19 13.53
CA HIS A 47 0.79 10.63 14.69
C HIS A 47 0.14 11.73 15.54
N ASN A 48 -1.14 11.58 15.90
CA ASN A 48 -1.88 12.46 16.82
C ASN A 48 -1.64 13.96 16.59
N THR A 49 -1.66 14.37 15.32
CA THR A 49 -1.54 15.78 14.94
C THR A 49 -2.75 16.58 15.39
N ASP A 50 -2.62 17.91 15.49
CA ASP A 50 -3.70 18.76 15.99
C ASP A 50 -4.97 18.68 15.14
N ILE A 51 -4.83 18.46 13.82
CA ILE A 51 -5.99 18.24 12.96
C ILE A 51 -6.73 16.95 13.32
N GLN A 52 -6.02 15.84 13.62
CA GLN A 52 -6.65 14.59 14.06
C GLN A 52 -7.40 14.78 15.38
N LYS A 53 -6.77 15.44 16.34
CA LYS A 53 -7.40 15.75 17.63
C LYS A 53 -8.65 16.64 17.45
N LYS A 54 -8.58 17.66 16.59
CA LYS A 54 -9.71 18.53 16.26
C LYS A 54 -10.88 17.76 15.66
N ILE A 55 -10.61 16.85 14.73
CA ILE A 55 -11.64 16.01 14.13
C ILE A 55 -12.31 15.11 15.16
N LEU A 56 -11.53 14.44 16.02
CA LEU A 56 -12.05 13.56 17.05
C LEU A 56 -12.88 14.33 18.09
N LYS A 57 -12.43 15.52 18.54
CA LYS A 57 -13.22 16.40 19.42
C LYS A 57 -14.56 16.78 18.77
N LYS A 58 -14.58 17.10 17.47
CA LYS A 58 -15.80 17.40 16.72
C LYS A 58 -16.73 16.19 16.65
N TYR A 59 -16.20 14.97 16.47
CA TYR A 59 -16.97 13.74 16.49
C TYR A 59 -17.70 13.56 17.82
N ILE A 60 -16.99 13.68 18.94
CA ILE A 60 -17.56 13.53 20.28
C ILE A 60 -18.60 14.62 20.55
N LYS A 61 -18.28 15.90 20.25
CA LYS A 61 -19.20 17.03 20.47
C LYS A 61 -20.54 16.89 19.74
N ASN A 62 -20.55 16.22 18.59
CA ASN A 62 -21.76 16.04 17.78
C ASN A 62 -22.53 14.77 18.13
N ASN A 63 -22.19 14.06 19.21
CA ASN A 63 -22.87 12.84 19.67
C ASN A 63 -23.05 11.79 18.58
N ILE A 64 -22.06 11.67 17.68
CA ILE A 64 -22.12 10.74 16.56
C ILE A 64 -21.91 9.31 17.10
N SER A 65 -22.79 8.39 16.68
CA SER A 65 -22.72 6.97 17.07
C SER A 65 -22.64 6.07 15.81
N ASN A 66 -22.41 4.78 16.01
CA ASN A 66 -22.50 3.78 14.95
C ASN A 66 -23.93 3.24 14.85
N PHE A 67 -24.36 2.94 13.64
CA PHE A 67 -25.71 2.48 13.32
C PHE A 67 -25.64 1.18 12.52
N SER A 68 -26.60 0.29 12.73
CA SER A 68 -26.80 -0.91 11.89
C SER A 68 -27.48 -0.60 10.55
N SER A 69 -27.47 0.65 10.14
CA SER A 69 -28.12 1.20 8.95
C SER A 69 -27.16 2.12 8.19
N PRO A 70 -27.45 2.45 6.93
CA PRO A 70 -26.72 3.50 6.21
C PRO A 70 -26.63 4.79 7.04
N ASN A 71 -25.47 5.43 7.03
CA ASN A 71 -25.27 6.69 7.74
C ASN A 71 -24.77 7.79 6.78
N ILE A 72 -25.11 9.02 7.11
CA ILE A 72 -24.83 10.19 6.28
C ILE A 72 -23.31 10.40 6.07
N TYR A 73 -22.49 10.05 7.05
CA TYR A 73 -21.04 10.28 6.99
C TYR A 73 -20.35 9.38 5.96
N ALA A 74 -20.82 8.13 5.82
CA ALA A 74 -20.35 7.22 4.79
C ALA A 74 -20.77 7.70 3.39
N GLU A 75 -22.00 8.20 3.24
CA GLU A 75 -22.48 8.75 1.96
C GLU A 75 -21.72 10.02 1.55
N GLU A 76 -21.50 10.94 2.48
CA GLU A 76 -20.71 12.15 2.25
C GLU A 76 -19.25 11.85 1.91
N LEU A 77 -18.63 10.89 2.62
CA LEU A 77 -17.30 10.41 2.33
C LEU A 77 -17.23 9.81 0.92
N ALA A 78 -18.20 8.97 0.56
CA ALA A 78 -18.27 8.38 -0.79
C ALA A 78 -18.37 9.43 -1.89
N LYS A 79 -19.17 10.49 -1.70
CA LYS A 79 -19.25 11.64 -2.64
C LYS A 79 -17.91 12.33 -2.83
N ILE A 80 -17.17 12.56 -1.74
CA ILE A 80 -15.82 13.18 -1.81
C ILE A 80 -14.85 12.24 -2.53
N ILE A 81 -14.86 10.94 -2.22
CA ILE A 81 -14.01 9.95 -2.87
C ILE A 81 -14.26 9.92 -4.38
N ILE A 82 -15.51 9.86 -4.83
CA ILE A 82 -15.86 9.82 -6.25
C ILE A 82 -15.44 11.12 -6.95
N LYS A 83 -15.63 12.29 -6.31
CA LYS A 83 -15.13 13.57 -6.84
C LYS A 83 -13.61 13.59 -6.99
N THR A 84 -12.90 12.94 -6.09
CA THR A 84 -11.42 12.83 -6.10
C THR A 84 -10.93 11.81 -7.12
N LEU A 85 -11.70 10.74 -7.33
CA LEU A 85 -11.38 9.60 -8.20
C LEU A 85 -12.41 9.46 -9.34
N PRO A 86 -12.39 10.34 -10.36
CA PRO A 86 -13.47 10.48 -11.35
C PRO A 86 -13.69 9.27 -12.27
N ASN A 87 -12.79 8.29 -12.28
CA ASN A 87 -12.98 7.04 -13.03
C ASN A 87 -14.03 6.12 -12.42
N PHE A 88 -14.48 6.40 -11.19
CA PHE A 88 -15.39 5.54 -10.44
C PHE A 88 -16.73 6.21 -10.20
N SER A 89 -17.75 5.40 -10.01
CA SER A 89 -19.14 5.84 -9.83
C SER A 89 -19.79 5.36 -8.55
N LYS A 90 -19.17 4.38 -7.86
CA LYS A 90 -19.66 3.83 -6.59
C LYS A 90 -18.49 3.43 -5.70
N VAL A 91 -18.71 3.52 -4.39
CA VAL A 91 -17.80 3.09 -3.32
C VAL A 91 -18.48 2.00 -2.50
N ILE A 92 -17.72 0.98 -2.11
CA ILE A 92 -18.15 -0.09 -1.21
C ILE A 92 -17.17 -0.08 -0.04
N PHE A 93 -17.61 0.31 1.14
CA PHE A 93 -16.74 0.39 2.32
C PHE A 93 -16.47 -0.96 2.96
N CYS A 94 -15.30 -1.05 3.57
CA CYS A 94 -14.78 -2.15 4.37
C CYS A 94 -13.94 -1.58 5.52
N ASN A 95 -13.40 -2.44 6.39
CA ASN A 95 -12.53 -2.01 7.49
C ASN A 95 -11.05 -2.18 7.20
N SER A 96 -10.70 -2.98 6.20
CA SER A 96 -9.31 -3.28 5.84
C SER A 96 -9.11 -3.44 4.34
N GLY A 97 -7.83 -3.36 3.91
CA GLY A 97 -7.46 -3.66 2.53
C GLY A 97 -7.69 -5.13 2.16
N SER A 98 -7.51 -6.04 3.10
CA SER A 98 -7.79 -7.48 2.89
C SER A 98 -9.25 -7.72 2.55
N GLU A 99 -10.18 -7.12 3.30
CA GLU A 99 -11.61 -7.17 3.00
C GLU A 99 -11.94 -6.54 1.64
N ALA A 100 -11.33 -5.40 1.31
CA ALA A 100 -11.55 -4.75 0.02
C ALA A 100 -11.12 -5.65 -1.14
N ASN A 101 -9.94 -6.28 -1.05
CA ASN A 101 -9.40 -7.13 -2.10
C ASN A 101 -10.24 -8.40 -2.32
N ILE A 102 -10.66 -9.10 -1.25
CA ILE A 102 -11.50 -10.29 -1.41
C ILE A 102 -12.90 -9.96 -1.94
N LYS A 103 -13.48 -8.83 -1.52
CA LYS A 103 -14.76 -8.36 -2.04
C LYS A 103 -14.64 -7.93 -3.52
N ALA A 104 -13.54 -7.28 -3.93
CA ALA A 104 -13.26 -6.96 -5.33
C ALA A 104 -13.13 -8.23 -6.19
N LEU A 105 -12.43 -9.25 -5.71
CA LEU A 105 -12.34 -10.55 -6.38
C LEU A 105 -13.73 -11.20 -6.51
N ARG A 106 -14.56 -11.13 -5.47
CA ARG A 106 -15.94 -11.64 -5.49
C ARG A 106 -16.78 -10.96 -6.58
N ILE A 107 -16.69 -9.64 -6.74
CA ILE A 107 -17.34 -8.90 -7.82
C ILE A 107 -16.91 -9.45 -9.18
N CYS A 108 -15.61 -9.60 -9.41
CA CYS A 108 -15.07 -10.07 -10.67
C CYS A 108 -15.59 -11.48 -11.01
N ARG A 109 -15.54 -12.39 -10.04
CA ARG A 109 -16.04 -13.76 -10.21
C ARG A 109 -17.55 -13.82 -10.45
N ALA A 110 -18.34 -13.04 -9.71
CA ALA A 110 -19.79 -12.99 -9.87
C ALA A 110 -20.20 -12.54 -11.28
N ILE A 111 -19.53 -11.51 -11.81
CA ILE A 111 -19.85 -10.98 -13.14
C ILE A 111 -19.37 -11.91 -14.26
N THR A 112 -18.17 -12.48 -14.16
CA THR A 112 -17.52 -13.24 -15.24
C THR A 112 -17.85 -14.72 -15.22
N LYS A 113 -18.27 -15.27 -14.07
CA LYS A 113 -18.43 -16.70 -13.79
C LYS A 113 -17.13 -17.50 -13.95
N LYS A 114 -15.97 -16.81 -13.98
CA LYS A 114 -14.64 -17.41 -14.06
C LYS A 114 -13.99 -17.48 -12.68
N THR A 115 -13.08 -18.42 -12.48
CA THR A 115 -12.50 -18.70 -11.15
C THR A 115 -11.07 -18.19 -10.98
N LYS A 116 -10.27 -18.15 -12.06
CA LYS A 116 -8.85 -17.81 -11.95
C LYS A 116 -8.62 -16.32 -11.72
N VAL A 117 -7.68 -16.02 -10.83
CA VAL A 117 -7.16 -14.67 -10.58
C VAL A 117 -5.68 -14.63 -10.92
N VAL A 118 -5.28 -13.56 -11.60
CA VAL A 118 -3.88 -13.28 -11.90
C VAL A 118 -3.32 -12.33 -10.86
N ASN A 119 -2.22 -12.74 -10.23
CA ASN A 119 -1.40 -11.92 -9.34
C ASN A 119 -0.09 -11.58 -10.01
N VAL A 120 0.44 -10.40 -9.76
CA VAL A 120 1.74 -9.99 -10.25
C VAL A 120 2.82 -10.31 -9.21
N VAL A 121 3.91 -10.95 -9.64
CA VAL A 121 5.02 -11.31 -8.76
C VAL A 121 5.52 -10.09 -7.99
N GLY A 122 5.57 -10.20 -6.67
CA GLY A 122 6.04 -9.14 -5.78
C GLY A 122 4.95 -8.27 -5.18
N SER A 123 3.71 -8.37 -5.66
CA SER A 123 2.57 -7.66 -5.06
C SER A 123 2.14 -8.28 -3.72
N TRP A 124 1.56 -7.43 -2.87
CA TRP A 124 0.93 -7.82 -1.62
C TRP A 124 -0.52 -7.32 -1.58
N HIS A 125 -1.46 -8.25 -1.42
CA HIS A 125 -2.90 -7.95 -1.47
C HIS A 125 -3.64 -8.26 -0.16
N GLY A 126 -2.91 -8.29 0.95
CA GLY A 126 -3.49 -8.54 2.27
C GLY A 126 -3.46 -10.02 2.68
N SER A 127 -4.02 -10.29 3.86
CA SER A 127 -3.97 -11.57 4.56
C SER A 127 -5.22 -12.42 4.34
N VAL A 128 -5.74 -12.47 3.13
CA VAL A 128 -6.84 -13.38 2.75
C VAL A 128 -6.30 -14.54 1.93
N ASP A 129 -6.85 -15.70 2.12
CA ASP A 129 -6.35 -16.97 1.60
C ASP A 129 -6.07 -16.94 0.10
N GLN A 130 -6.93 -16.27 -0.69
CA GLN A 130 -6.77 -16.16 -2.13
C GLN A 130 -5.51 -15.39 -2.58
N PHE A 131 -4.85 -14.65 -1.68
CA PHE A 131 -3.66 -13.86 -1.98
C PHE A 131 -2.43 -14.28 -1.18
N LEU A 132 -2.54 -15.27 -0.28
CA LEU A 132 -1.44 -15.78 0.52
C LEU A 132 -0.60 -16.85 -0.22
N PHE A 133 -0.27 -16.53 -1.47
CA PHE A 133 0.60 -17.35 -2.31
C PHE A 133 1.81 -16.55 -2.78
N LYS A 134 2.91 -17.27 -3.01
CA LYS A 134 4.14 -16.76 -3.62
C LYS A 134 4.53 -17.64 -4.80
N THR A 135 5.55 -17.24 -5.50
CA THR A 135 6.05 -18.01 -6.64
C THR A 135 7.57 -18.20 -6.56
N SER A 136 8.04 -19.35 -7.01
CA SER A 136 9.47 -19.62 -7.23
C SER A 136 9.99 -18.91 -8.48
N LYS A 137 11.31 -18.95 -8.72
CA LYS A 137 11.94 -18.43 -9.96
C LYS A 137 11.32 -19.02 -11.24
N LYS A 138 10.83 -20.27 -11.20
CA LYS A 138 10.15 -20.95 -12.33
C LYS A 138 8.64 -20.68 -12.35
N LEU A 139 8.13 -19.68 -11.62
CA LEU A 139 6.72 -19.34 -11.49
C LEU A 139 5.83 -20.47 -10.92
N LYS A 140 6.42 -21.46 -10.23
CA LYS A 140 5.66 -22.48 -9.50
C LYS A 140 5.02 -21.83 -8.27
N VAL A 141 3.70 -21.96 -8.14
CA VAL A 141 2.92 -21.39 -7.03
C VAL A 141 3.17 -22.19 -5.76
N THR A 142 3.48 -21.50 -4.68
CA THR A 142 3.65 -22.06 -3.32
C THR A 142 2.90 -21.21 -2.31
N GLU A 143 2.52 -21.81 -1.20
CA GLU A 143 1.81 -21.15 -0.10
C GLU A 143 2.76 -20.19 0.65
N LEU A 144 2.21 -19.06 1.13
CA LEU A 144 2.87 -18.13 2.06
C LEU A 144 2.55 -18.45 3.52
N SER A 145 1.47 -19.18 3.75
CA SER A 145 1.00 -19.59 5.09
C SER A 145 0.57 -21.05 5.06
N ASN A 146 0.71 -21.70 6.19
CA ASN A 146 0.03 -22.98 6.43
C ASN A 146 -1.49 -22.73 6.55
N GLY A 147 -2.29 -23.77 6.39
CA GLY A 147 -3.75 -23.71 6.52
C GLY A 147 -4.51 -23.31 5.25
N LEU A 148 -3.82 -23.11 4.13
CA LEU A 148 -4.47 -22.83 2.84
C LEU A 148 -4.94 -24.13 2.19
N THR A 149 -6.15 -24.13 1.63
CA THR A 149 -6.68 -25.32 0.95
C THR A 149 -6.07 -25.49 -0.45
N PRO A 150 -5.82 -26.76 -0.90
CA PRO A 150 -5.21 -27.02 -2.21
C PRO A 150 -5.98 -26.44 -3.40
N ASP A 151 -7.31 -26.31 -3.31
CA ASP A 151 -8.14 -25.80 -4.38
C ASP A 151 -7.94 -24.31 -4.65
N LEU A 152 -7.56 -23.52 -3.63
CA LEU A 152 -7.23 -22.11 -3.82
C LEU A 152 -6.05 -21.96 -4.77
N LYS A 153 -5.02 -22.78 -4.63
CA LYS A 153 -3.81 -22.77 -5.46
C LYS A 153 -4.11 -22.98 -6.95
N LYS A 154 -5.06 -23.87 -7.27
CA LYS A 154 -5.47 -24.13 -8.66
C LYS A 154 -6.01 -22.90 -9.37
N ASN A 155 -6.52 -21.92 -8.61
CA ASN A 155 -7.14 -20.70 -9.12
C ASN A 155 -6.19 -19.49 -9.20
N ILE A 156 -4.91 -19.65 -8.80
CA ILE A 156 -3.93 -18.57 -8.80
C ILE A 156 -3.01 -18.69 -10.01
N ILE A 157 -2.80 -17.58 -10.70
CA ILE A 157 -1.82 -17.45 -11.79
C ILE A 157 -0.88 -16.30 -11.44
N PHE A 158 0.44 -16.52 -11.56
CA PHE A 158 1.41 -15.44 -11.44
C PHE A 158 1.96 -15.03 -12.79
N ILE A 159 2.12 -13.72 -12.98
CA ILE A 159 2.84 -13.12 -14.10
C ILE A 159 4.00 -12.27 -13.57
N PRO A 160 5.14 -12.20 -14.26
CA PRO A 160 6.27 -11.40 -13.81
C PRO A 160 5.97 -9.90 -13.95
N TYR A 161 6.46 -9.09 -12.99
CA TYR A 161 6.34 -7.64 -13.03
C TYR A 161 7.33 -7.05 -14.04
N ASN A 162 6.87 -6.08 -14.83
CA ASN A 162 7.66 -5.38 -15.85
C ASN A 162 8.26 -6.28 -16.98
N ASP A 163 7.69 -7.45 -17.19
CA ASP A 163 8.05 -8.33 -18.31
C ASP A 163 6.80 -8.61 -19.16
N ILE A 164 6.64 -7.81 -20.23
CA ILE A 164 5.48 -7.89 -21.13
C ILE A 164 5.46 -9.22 -21.88
N LYS A 165 6.63 -9.69 -22.38
CA LYS A 165 6.73 -10.90 -23.20
C LYS A 165 6.27 -12.14 -22.44
N SER A 166 6.86 -12.37 -21.27
CA SER A 166 6.52 -13.52 -20.41
C SER A 166 5.10 -13.42 -19.87
N SER A 167 4.66 -12.21 -19.47
CA SER A 167 3.28 -11.99 -19.00
C SER A 167 2.27 -12.32 -20.08
N ARG A 168 2.46 -11.87 -21.31
CA ARG A 168 1.58 -12.17 -22.46
C ARG A 168 1.45 -13.66 -22.68
N LYS A 169 2.57 -14.39 -22.74
CA LYS A 169 2.58 -15.85 -22.95
C LYS A 169 1.73 -16.60 -21.91
N ILE A 170 1.85 -16.21 -20.64
CA ILE A 170 1.08 -16.83 -19.55
C ILE A 170 -0.40 -16.46 -19.64
N LEU A 171 -0.70 -15.19 -19.90
CA LEU A 171 -2.07 -14.68 -20.01
C LEU A 171 -2.81 -15.34 -21.19
N ASP A 172 -2.18 -15.45 -22.37
CA ASP A 172 -2.77 -16.06 -23.57
C ASP A 172 -3.20 -17.51 -23.31
N LYS A 173 -2.35 -18.29 -22.63
CA LYS A 173 -2.65 -19.69 -22.27
C LYS A 173 -3.88 -19.82 -21.37
N ASN A 174 -4.19 -18.79 -20.56
CA ASN A 174 -5.21 -18.86 -19.51
C ASN A 174 -6.41 -17.93 -19.74
N ARG A 175 -6.40 -17.06 -20.75
CA ARG A 175 -7.34 -15.92 -20.94
C ARG A 175 -8.82 -16.25 -20.79
N LYS A 176 -9.25 -17.43 -21.26
CA LYS A 176 -10.66 -17.87 -21.17
C LYS A 176 -11.14 -18.15 -19.74
N LYS A 177 -10.22 -18.44 -18.80
CA LYS A 177 -10.49 -18.83 -17.42
C LYS A 177 -10.26 -17.69 -16.40
N ILE A 178 -9.64 -16.57 -16.81
CA ILE A 178 -9.26 -15.46 -15.92
C ILE A 178 -10.47 -14.56 -15.66
N ALA A 179 -10.83 -14.38 -14.39
CA ALA A 179 -11.83 -13.42 -13.93
C ALA A 179 -11.28 -11.99 -13.88
N CYS A 180 -10.10 -11.84 -13.31
CA CYS A 180 -9.46 -10.55 -13.11
C CYS A 180 -7.95 -10.68 -12.94
N LEU A 181 -7.28 -9.52 -13.09
CA LEU A 181 -5.86 -9.34 -12.85
C LEU A 181 -5.68 -8.29 -11.74
N PHE A 182 -5.05 -8.68 -10.63
CA PHE A 182 -4.69 -7.81 -9.53
C PHE A 182 -3.24 -7.35 -9.65
N ILE A 183 -3.00 -6.05 -9.42
CA ILE A 183 -1.67 -5.48 -9.41
C ILE A 183 -1.60 -4.27 -8.47
N GLU A 184 -0.52 -4.16 -7.69
CA GLU A 184 -0.09 -2.87 -7.16
C GLU A 184 0.53 -2.07 -8.32
N PRO A 185 -0.02 -0.92 -8.74
CA PRO A 185 0.54 -0.16 -9.86
C PRO A 185 1.97 0.32 -9.61
N ILE A 186 2.28 0.58 -8.35
CA ILE A 186 3.63 0.73 -7.80
C ILE A 186 3.73 -0.22 -6.63
N GLN A 187 4.61 -1.20 -6.75
CA GLN A 187 4.83 -2.16 -5.67
C GLN A 187 5.50 -1.49 -4.47
N GLY A 188 4.91 -1.67 -3.28
CA GLY A 188 5.50 -1.15 -2.04
C GLY A 188 6.92 -1.68 -1.79
N CYS A 189 7.19 -2.88 -2.25
CA CYS A 189 8.50 -3.51 -2.14
C CYS A 189 9.56 -2.93 -3.11
N LEU A 190 9.16 -2.22 -4.16
CA LEU A 190 10.06 -1.59 -5.15
C LEU A 190 9.38 -0.33 -5.73
N PRO A 191 9.41 0.81 -5.01
CA PRO A 191 8.73 2.02 -5.42
C PRO A 191 9.48 2.76 -6.54
N ASN A 192 9.34 2.29 -7.78
CA ASN A 192 9.90 2.95 -8.96
C ASN A 192 8.82 3.30 -9.99
N LYS A 193 9.14 4.24 -10.89
CA LYS A 193 8.20 4.79 -11.89
C LYS A 193 8.22 4.05 -13.23
N ASN A 194 9.02 3.00 -13.37
CA ASN A 194 9.31 2.37 -14.67
C ASN A 194 8.23 1.38 -15.15
N SER A 195 7.03 1.41 -14.54
CA SER A 195 5.96 0.46 -14.85
C SER A 195 4.95 0.95 -15.88
N LYS A 196 5.07 2.19 -16.39
CA LYS A 196 4.04 2.80 -17.27
C LYS A 196 3.69 1.94 -18.48
N ASN A 197 4.69 1.49 -19.24
CA ASN A 197 4.45 0.68 -20.45
C ASN A 197 3.85 -0.68 -20.11
N TYR A 198 4.28 -1.28 -19.00
CA TYR A 198 3.73 -2.55 -18.52
C TYR A 198 2.27 -2.40 -18.08
N LEU A 199 1.94 -1.36 -17.32
CA LEU A 199 0.56 -1.06 -16.91
C LEU A 199 -0.33 -0.79 -18.13
N LYS A 200 0.18 -0.06 -19.13
CA LYS A 200 -0.56 0.19 -20.36
C LYS A 200 -0.81 -1.09 -21.16
N PHE A 201 0.18 -1.97 -21.23
CA PHE A 201 0.00 -3.30 -21.81
C PHE A 201 -1.10 -4.08 -21.10
N LEU A 202 -1.11 -4.12 -19.76
CA LEU A 202 -2.12 -4.83 -18.98
C LEU A 202 -3.52 -4.22 -19.18
N GLU A 203 -3.64 -2.90 -19.22
CA GLU A 203 -4.91 -2.22 -19.51
C GLU A 203 -5.49 -2.65 -20.86
N LEU A 204 -4.68 -2.57 -21.93
CA LEU A 204 -5.10 -2.93 -23.28
C LEU A 204 -5.41 -4.43 -23.42
N TYR A 205 -4.59 -5.27 -22.80
CA TYR A 205 -4.80 -6.72 -22.78
C TYR A 205 -6.10 -7.09 -22.08
N CYS A 206 -6.32 -6.57 -20.90
CA CYS A 206 -7.52 -6.83 -20.11
C CYS A 206 -8.79 -6.35 -20.83
N LYS A 207 -8.74 -5.16 -21.45
CA LYS A 207 -9.84 -4.64 -22.28
C LYS A 207 -10.14 -5.56 -23.47
N LYS A 208 -9.10 -5.99 -24.22
CA LYS A 208 -9.25 -6.85 -25.41
C LYS A 208 -9.92 -8.19 -25.08
N TYR A 209 -9.59 -8.79 -23.94
CA TYR A 209 -10.04 -10.15 -23.58
C TYR A 209 -11.13 -10.19 -22.52
N ASN A 210 -11.76 -9.05 -22.20
CA ASN A 210 -12.80 -8.93 -21.18
C ASN A 210 -12.38 -9.52 -19.82
N ILE A 211 -11.14 -9.21 -19.39
CA ILE A 211 -10.61 -9.50 -18.07
C ILE A 211 -10.71 -8.21 -17.25
N PHE A 212 -11.17 -8.27 -16.00
CA PHE A 212 -11.22 -7.09 -15.16
C PHE A 212 -9.82 -6.75 -14.63
N LEU A 213 -9.39 -5.49 -14.84
CA LEU A 213 -8.15 -4.96 -14.27
C LEU A 213 -8.47 -4.35 -12.91
N VAL A 214 -7.84 -4.87 -11.86
CA VAL A 214 -7.98 -4.40 -10.48
C VAL A 214 -6.64 -3.83 -10.00
N PHE A 215 -6.63 -2.53 -9.68
CA PHE A 215 -5.49 -1.91 -9.02
C PHE A 215 -5.66 -1.96 -7.51
N ASP A 216 -4.67 -2.53 -6.83
CA ASP A 216 -4.51 -2.37 -5.40
C ASP A 216 -3.74 -1.07 -5.13
N GLU A 217 -4.48 -0.05 -4.74
CA GLU A 217 -3.97 1.28 -4.44
C GLU A 217 -3.88 1.54 -2.93
N MET A 218 -3.75 0.49 -2.13
CA MET A 218 -3.67 0.62 -0.67
C MET A 218 -2.55 1.54 -0.22
N ILE A 219 -1.40 1.52 -0.90
CA ILE A 219 -0.28 2.39 -0.58
C ILE A 219 -0.26 3.65 -1.44
N THR A 220 -0.59 3.53 -2.71
CA THR A 220 -0.49 4.62 -3.68
C THR A 220 -1.65 5.62 -3.63
N GLY A 221 -2.80 5.20 -3.13
CA GLY A 221 -3.95 6.07 -2.93
C GLY A 221 -3.62 7.25 -2.02
N VAL A 222 -4.08 8.45 -2.40
CA VAL A 222 -3.82 9.75 -1.71
C VAL A 222 -2.35 10.19 -1.69
N ARG A 223 -1.39 9.40 -2.19
CA ARG A 223 0.04 9.81 -2.17
C ARG A 223 0.46 10.64 -3.36
N THR A 224 -0.27 10.59 -4.44
CA THR A 224 0.01 11.33 -5.68
C THR A 224 -0.91 12.54 -5.83
N ASN A 225 -0.78 13.51 -4.96
CA ASN A 225 -1.56 14.75 -5.00
C ASN A 225 -3.09 14.53 -4.92
N LEU A 226 -3.58 13.77 -3.93
CA LEU A 226 -4.97 13.32 -3.72
C LEU A 226 -5.48 12.31 -4.77
N ARG A 227 -4.73 12.07 -5.80
CA ARG A 227 -5.07 11.15 -6.86
C ARG A 227 -4.39 9.80 -6.62
N SER A 228 -4.72 8.86 -7.42
CA SER A 228 -4.18 7.50 -7.38
C SER A 228 -3.07 7.32 -8.40
N ALA A 229 -2.36 6.18 -8.34
CA ALA A 229 -1.35 5.86 -9.34
C ALA A 229 -1.96 5.69 -10.74
N GLN A 230 -3.22 5.26 -10.87
CA GLN A 230 -3.92 5.20 -12.16
C GLN A 230 -4.00 6.58 -12.83
N ASP A 231 -4.24 7.66 -12.08
CA ASP A 231 -4.23 9.01 -12.64
C ASP A 231 -2.82 9.45 -13.03
N PHE A 232 -1.82 9.12 -12.21
CA PHE A 232 -0.42 9.42 -12.49
C PHE A 232 0.06 8.76 -13.79
N PHE A 233 -0.31 7.49 -14.02
CA PHE A 233 0.07 6.74 -15.22
C PHE A 233 -0.90 6.89 -16.38
N LYS A 234 -2.05 7.57 -16.19
CA LYS A 234 -3.14 7.67 -17.18
C LYS A 234 -3.67 6.30 -17.59
N ILE A 235 -3.89 5.42 -16.63
CA ILE A 235 -4.47 4.08 -16.80
C ILE A 235 -5.88 4.08 -16.25
N LYS A 236 -6.80 3.42 -16.93
CA LYS A 236 -8.19 3.23 -16.47
C LYS A 236 -8.38 1.80 -15.98
N THR A 237 -8.91 1.67 -14.77
CA THR A 237 -9.22 0.36 -14.18
C THR A 237 -10.73 0.16 -14.06
N ASP A 238 -11.15 -1.10 -14.06
CA ASP A 238 -12.57 -1.43 -13.81
C ASP A 238 -12.90 -1.29 -12.31
N ILE A 239 -11.95 -1.68 -11.46
CA ILE A 239 -12.07 -1.70 -10.00
C ILE A 239 -10.72 -1.26 -9.42
N SER A 240 -10.75 -0.49 -8.34
CA SER A 240 -9.57 -0.28 -7.49
C SER A 240 -9.90 -0.38 -6.02
N THR A 241 -8.94 -0.85 -5.24
CA THR A 241 -9.07 -0.99 -3.79
C THR A 241 -8.18 0.03 -3.08
N PHE A 242 -8.69 0.62 -2.01
CA PHE A 242 -8.07 1.73 -1.29
C PHE A 242 -8.20 1.55 0.22
N GLY A 243 -7.36 2.25 0.97
CA GLY A 243 -7.36 2.28 2.44
C GLY A 243 -6.19 3.08 2.99
N LYS A 244 -5.62 2.66 4.11
CA LYS A 244 -4.41 3.26 4.72
C LYS A 244 -4.48 4.78 4.81
N ALA A 245 -3.77 5.51 3.91
CA ALA A 245 -3.69 6.95 3.93
C ALA A 245 -5.04 7.67 3.72
N PHE A 246 -6.06 7.01 3.20
CA PHE A 246 -7.42 7.55 3.18
C PHE A 246 -8.02 7.70 4.57
N GLY A 247 -7.61 6.89 5.53
CA GLY A 247 -8.06 6.95 6.92
C GLY A 247 -7.15 7.74 7.84
N ASN A 248 -5.93 8.08 7.42
CA ASN A 248 -4.91 8.71 8.25
C ASN A 248 -4.78 8.08 9.65
N GLY A 249 -4.69 6.74 9.69
CA GLY A 249 -4.60 5.94 10.92
C GLY A 249 -5.89 5.30 11.38
N MET A 250 -7.06 5.71 10.88
CA MET A 250 -8.32 5.00 11.12
C MET A 250 -8.41 3.73 10.27
N PRO A 251 -9.04 2.65 10.79
CA PRO A 251 -9.23 1.42 10.04
C PRO A 251 -10.24 1.63 8.92
N ILE A 252 -9.75 1.66 7.69
CA ILE A 252 -10.57 1.82 6.48
C ILE A 252 -10.04 0.97 5.33
N GLY A 253 -10.95 0.37 4.62
CA GLY A 253 -10.77 -0.15 3.28
C GLY A 253 -11.98 0.21 2.45
N PHE A 254 -11.82 0.37 1.15
CA PHE A 254 -12.98 0.48 0.25
C PHE A 254 -12.60 0.03 -1.16
N ILE A 255 -13.65 -0.32 -1.90
CA ILE A 255 -13.59 -0.65 -3.31
C ILE A 255 -14.26 0.49 -4.05
N ALA A 256 -13.58 1.03 -5.05
CA ALA A 256 -14.16 1.96 -6.01
C ALA A 256 -14.42 1.21 -7.33
N ILE A 257 -15.64 1.27 -7.85
CA ILE A 257 -16.07 0.58 -9.07
C ILE A 257 -16.49 1.56 -10.14
N SER A 258 -16.12 1.26 -11.39
CA SER A 258 -16.50 2.03 -12.56
C SER A 258 -17.99 1.91 -12.89
N SER A 259 -18.52 2.84 -13.68
CA SER A 259 -19.90 2.77 -14.20
C SER A 259 -20.17 1.46 -14.95
N LYS A 260 -19.15 0.94 -15.66
CA LYS A 260 -19.24 -0.36 -16.34
C LYS A 260 -19.56 -1.49 -15.37
N ILE A 261 -18.82 -1.60 -14.26
CA ILE A 261 -19.03 -2.62 -13.23
C ILE A 261 -20.41 -2.47 -12.58
N LYS A 262 -20.76 -1.24 -12.16
CA LYS A 262 -22.08 -0.92 -11.60
C LYS A 262 -23.23 -1.40 -12.52
N ASN A 263 -23.13 -1.07 -13.82
CA ASN A 263 -24.16 -1.42 -14.79
C ASN A 263 -24.23 -2.93 -15.04
N LEU A 264 -23.09 -3.64 -15.06
CA LEU A 264 -23.08 -5.10 -15.18
C LEU A 264 -23.72 -5.81 -14.00
N ILE A 265 -23.49 -5.34 -12.76
CA ILE A 265 -24.15 -5.87 -11.56
C ILE A 265 -25.66 -5.69 -11.68
N LYS A 266 -26.12 -4.48 -12.05
CA LYS A 266 -27.55 -4.19 -12.23
C LYS A 266 -28.19 -5.02 -13.36
N LYS A 267 -27.58 -5.01 -14.56
CA LYS A 267 -28.10 -5.73 -15.74
C LYS A 267 -28.24 -7.23 -15.51
N LYS A 268 -27.26 -7.83 -14.82
CA LYS A 268 -27.27 -9.27 -14.51
C LYS A 268 -28.04 -9.61 -13.24
N ARG A 269 -28.66 -8.65 -12.57
CA ARG A 269 -29.39 -8.81 -11.30
C ARG A 269 -28.61 -9.59 -10.26
N LEU A 270 -27.28 -9.29 -10.14
CA LEU A 270 -26.40 -10.05 -9.25
C LEU A 270 -26.60 -9.63 -7.80
N HIS A 271 -26.89 -10.60 -6.94
CA HIS A 271 -26.78 -10.44 -5.51
C HIS A 271 -25.36 -10.71 -5.06
N ILE A 272 -24.65 -9.69 -4.58
CA ILE A 272 -23.27 -9.78 -4.09
C ILE A 272 -23.22 -9.24 -2.67
N TYR A 273 -22.93 -10.11 -1.71
CA TYR A 273 -22.89 -9.71 -0.31
C TYR A 273 -21.60 -8.94 0.02
N PHE A 274 -21.75 -7.71 0.52
CA PHE A 274 -20.68 -6.82 0.93
C PHE A 274 -20.66 -6.50 2.43
N GLY A 275 -21.58 -7.08 3.18
CA GLY A 275 -21.81 -6.78 4.59
C GLY A 275 -20.58 -6.88 5.49
N GLY A 276 -20.71 -6.29 6.64
CA GLY A 276 -19.75 -6.22 7.74
C GLY A 276 -20.20 -5.16 8.72
N THR A 277 -20.35 -5.51 10.00
CA THR A 277 -20.90 -4.64 11.06
C THR A 277 -20.32 -3.23 11.07
N PHE A 278 -19.01 -3.12 10.84
CA PHE A 278 -18.32 -1.84 10.88
C PHE A 278 -17.97 -1.28 9.48
N SER A 279 -18.48 -1.89 8.41
CA SER A 279 -18.23 -1.40 7.05
C SER A 279 -18.90 -0.04 6.83
N GLY A 280 -18.11 1.02 6.66
CA GLY A 280 -18.62 2.38 6.55
C GLY A 280 -19.11 2.95 7.89
N ASN A 281 -18.57 2.50 9.03
CA ASN A 281 -18.94 3.01 10.34
C ASN A 281 -18.78 4.53 10.46
N SER A 282 -19.60 5.14 11.31
CA SER A 282 -19.70 6.59 11.43
C SER A 282 -18.40 7.24 11.90
N LEU A 283 -17.67 6.63 12.83
CA LEU A 283 -16.41 7.19 13.34
C LEU A 283 -15.37 7.33 12.23
N THR A 284 -15.08 6.23 11.56
CA THR A 284 -14.07 6.22 10.48
C THR A 284 -14.51 7.07 9.29
N SER A 285 -15.81 7.01 8.92
CA SER A 285 -16.34 7.77 7.79
C SER A 285 -16.33 9.27 8.06
N PHE A 286 -16.76 9.71 9.24
CA PHE A 286 -16.69 11.10 9.66
C PHE A 286 -15.25 11.59 9.69
N PHE A 287 -14.36 10.82 10.33
CA PHE A 287 -12.95 11.18 10.43
C PHE A 287 -12.31 11.31 9.04
N ALA A 288 -12.47 10.30 8.19
CA ALA A 288 -11.89 10.29 6.85
C ALA A 288 -12.46 11.41 5.96
N LYS A 289 -13.75 11.73 6.09
CA LYS A 289 -14.40 12.85 5.41
C LYS A 289 -13.74 14.19 5.79
N GLU A 290 -13.68 14.52 7.06
CA GLU A 290 -13.09 15.77 7.55
C GLU A 290 -11.60 15.87 7.20
N TYR A 291 -10.89 14.76 7.31
CA TYR A 291 -9.50 14.64 6.92
C TYR A 291 -9.29 14.89 5.42
N LEU A 292 -10.10 14.29 4.54
CA LEU A 292 -10.00 14.52 3.09
C LEU A 292 -10.34 15.96 2.73
N ILE A 293 -11.33 16.59 3.38
CA ILE A 293 -11.62 18.01 3.20
C ILE A 293 -10.39 18.88 3.55
N TYR A 294 -9.72 18.56 4.67
CA TYR A 294 -8.49 19.23 5.06
C TYR A 294 -7.38 19.04 4.02
N LEU A 295 -7.19 17.81 3.53
CA LEU A 295 -6.19 17.51 2.50
C LEU A 295 -6.47 18.27 1.20
N ILE A 296 -7.72 18.31 0.75
CA ILE A 296 -8.13 19.02 -0.47
C ILE A 296 -7.78 20.51 -0.36
N LYS A 297 -8.12 21.13 0.78
CA LYS A 297 -7.82 22.55 1.05
C LYS A 297 -6.32 22.83 1.08
N ASN A 298 -5.52 21.93 1.59
CA ASN A 298 -4.08 22.12 1.80
C ASN A 298 -3.19 21.32 0.83
N LYS A 299 -3.75 20.80 -0.25
CA LYS A 299 -3.07 19.81 -1.13
C LYS A 299 -1.68 20.25 -1.60
N LYS A 300 -1.54 21.46 -2.13
CA LYS A 300 -0.26 21.97 -2.65
C LYS A 300 0.80 21.97 -1.54
N LYS A 301 0.48 22.56 -0.38
CA LYS A 301 1.39 22.65 0.77
C LYS A 301 1.84 21.26 1.24
N ILE A 302 0.91 20.33 1.44
CA ILE A 302 1.19 19.00 2.00
C ILE A 302 2.00 18.15 1.01
N PHE A 303 1.54 18.02 -0.23
CA PHE A 303 2.21 17.12 -1.18
C PHE A 303 3.53 17.68 -1.72
N ASN A 304 3.68 19.00 -1.85
CA ASN A 304 4.96 19.62 -2.19
C ASN A 304 5.99 19.39 -1.08
N TYR A 305 5.59 19.54 0.19
CA TYR A 305 6.47 19.25 1.32
C TYR A 305 6.90 17.79 1.36
N LEU A 306 5.96 16.87 1.29
CA LEU A 306 6.23 15.42 1.25
C LEU A 306 7.17 15.05 0.10
N ASN A 307 6.96 15.61 -1.09
CA ASN A 307 7.82 15.35 -2.23
C ASN A 307 9.21 15.97 -2.04
N LYS A 308 9.31 17.18 -1.47
CA LYS A 308 10.58 17.87 -1.18
C LYS A 308 11.45 17.04 -0.24
N ILE A 309 10.94 16.65 0.94
CA ILE A 309 11.73 15.91 1.93
C ILE A 309 12.09 14.50 1.44
N SER A 310 11.20 13.85 0.70
CA SER A 310 11.46 12.52 0.16
C SER A 310 12.50 12.54 -0.97
N SER A 311 12.45 13.55 -1.84
CA SER A 311 13.44 13.76 -2.88
C SER A 311 14.81 14.14 -2.31
N TYR A 312 14.80 14.95 -1.26
CA TYR A 312 16.03 15.33 -0.55
C TYR A 312 16.73 14.10 0.05
N PHE A 313 15.98 13.25 0.77
CA PHE A 313 16.52 12.01 1.30
C PHE A 313 17.08 11.10 0.18
N GLU A 314 16.32 10.91 -0.91
CA GLU A 314 16.75 10.08 -2.05
C GLU A 314 18.07 10.60 -2.64
N LYS A 315 18.16 11.90 -2.92
CA LYS A 315 19.37 12.52 -3.51
C LYS A 315 20.57 12.38 -2.58
N GLU A 316 20.41 12.72 -1.30
CA GLU A 316 21.49 12.69 -0.32
C GLU A 316 22.10 11.29 -0.12
N ILE A 317 21.23 10.26 -0.05
CA ILE A 317 21.70 8.88 0.13
C ILE A 317 22.30 8.35 -1.19
N ASN A 318 21.66 8.59 -2.34
CA ASN A 318 22.17 8.10 -3.62
C ASN A 318 23.52 8.73 -3.99
N ASN A 319 23.67 10.05 -3.84
CA ASN A 319 24.93 10.74 -4.09
C ASN A 319 26.05 10.24 -3.16
N TYR A 320 25.72 10.04 -1.87
CA TYR A 320 26.68 9.51 -0.91
C TYR A 320 27.13 8.08 -1.26
N CYS A 321 26.19 7.21 -1.61
CA CYS A 321 26.50 5.84 -2.03
C CYS A 321 27.36 5.81 -3.29
N GLN A 322 27.03 6.64 -4.29
CA GLN A 322 27.79 6.73 -5.52
C GLN A 322 29.23 7.22 -5.28
N LYS A 323 29.40 8.33 -4.52
CA LYS A 323 30.70 8.92 -4.21
C LYS A 323 31.63 7.98 -3.43
N ASN A 324 31.05 7.12 -2.57
CA ASN A 324 31.82 6.23 -1.70
C ASN A 324 31.78 4.76 -2.17
N PHE A 325 31.32 4.49 -3.39
CA PHE A 325 31.23 3.15 -3.98
C PHE A 325 30.42 2.14 -3.13
N ILE A 326 29.48 2.64 -2.31
CA ILE A 326 28.62 1.80 -1.47
C ILE A 326 27.56 1.13 -2.36
N PRO A 327 27.41 -0.21 -2.35
CA PRO A 327 26.45 -0.91 -3.17
C PRO A 327 25.04 -0.83 -2.58
N ALA A 328 24.50 0.38 -2.53
CA ALA A 328 23.13 0.63 -2.08
C ALA A 328 22.50 1.77 -2.90
N ARG A 329 21.18 1.72 -3.06
CA ARG A 329 20.41 2.73 -3.79
C ARG A 329 19.03 2.91 -3.21
N VAL A 330 18.58 4.16 -3.10
CA VAL A 330 17.20 4.52 -2.74
C VAL A 330 16.34 4.59 -3.99
N TYR A 331 15.18 3.92 -3.94
CA TYR A 331 14.08 4.05 -4.89
C TYR A 331 12.93 4.77 -4.22
N ARG A 332 12.19 5.57 -4.99
CA ARG A 332 11.12 6.41 -4.47
C ARG A 332 9.93 6.56 -5.43
N PHE A 333 8.74 6.54 -4.85
CA PHE A 333 7.51 7.01 -5.49
C PHE A 333 6.80 7.96 -4.53
N PHE A 334 6.90 9.26 -4.78
CA PHE A 334 6.47 10.33 -3.87
C PHE A 334 7.05 10.11 -2.45
N SER A 335 6.19 9.98 -1.41
CA SER A 335 6.62 9.76 -0.02
C SER A 335 6.76 8.28 0.37
N MET A 336 6.70 7.37 -0.58
CA MET A 336 7.03 5.95 -0.40
C MET A 336 8.45 5.71 -0.88
N ILE A 337 9.31 5.19 -0.01
CA ILE A 337 10.76 5.11 -0.21
C ILE A 337 11.24 3.71 0.17
N ARG A 338 12.26 3.22 -0.52
CA ARG A 338 12.97 2.00 -0.14
C ARG A 338 14.46 2.12 -0.44
N LEU A 339 15.28 1.80 0.55
CA LEU A 339 16.70 1.53 0.37
C LEU A 339 16.88 0.07 -0.08
N ILE A 340 17.62 -0.15 -1.16
CA ILE A 340 17.97 -1.46 -1.71
C ILE A 340 19.47 -1.58 -1.74
N TYR A 341 20.01 -2.71 -1.30
CA TYR A 341 21.44 -2.91 -1.03
C TYR A 341 22.17 -3.50 -2.24
N THR A 342 22.10 -2.79 -3.34
CA THR A 342 22.85 -3.08 -4.58
C THR A 342 23.01 -1.83 -5.43
N SER A 343 24.14 -1.72 -6.14
CA SER A 343 24.38 -0.70 -7.18
C SER A 343 23.65 -1.03 -8.49
N LYS A 344 23.31 -2.31 -8.73
CA LYS A 344 22.62 -2.74 -9.95
C LYS A 344 21.21 -2.16 -10.01
N LYS A 345 20.76 -1.77 -11.22
CA LYS A 345 19.40 -1.31 -11.45
C LYS A 345 18.43 -2.49 -11.30
N ILE A 346 17.43 -2.33 -10.45
CA ILE A 346 16.45 -3.36 -10.12
C ILE A 346 15.11 -3.00 -10.74
N ASN A 347 14.50 -3.95 -11.45
CA ASN A 347 13.22 -3.79 -12.14
C ASN A 347 12.10 -4.67 -11.55
N ASN A 348 12.41 -5.63 -10.68
CA ASN A 348 11.43 -6.51 -10.05
C ASN A 348 11.90 -6.98 -8.67
N ARG A 349 10.93 -7.46 -7.89
CA ARG A 349 11.16 -7.92 -6.50
C ARG A 349 12.08 -9.14 -6.43
N SER A 350 11.95 -10.08 -7.34
CA SER A 350 12.73 -11.34 -7.27
C SER A 350 14.23 -11.08 -7.40
N ALA A 351 14.64 -10.16 -8.30
CA ALA A 351 16.03 -9.74 -8.43
C ALA A 351 16.52 -9.02 -7.16
N ARG A 352 15.68 -8.15 -6.58
CA ARG A 352 15.99 -7.50 -5.30
C ARG A 352 16.18 -8.52 -4.18
N ASP A 353 15.21 -9.41 -3.95
CA ASP A 353 15.25 -10.39 -2.86
C ASP A 353 16.48 -11.30 -2.96
N PHE A 354 16.85 -11.71 -4.16
CA PHE A 354 18.06 -12.46 -4.40
C PHE A 354 19.33 -11.69 -4.00
N LEU A 355 19.46 -10.44 -4.44
CA LEU A 355 20.65 -9.62 -4.14
C LEU A 355 20.72 -9.23 -2.66
N GLU A 356 19.58 -8.94 -2.02
CA GLU A 356 19.52 -8.65 -0.59
C GLU A 356 19.81 -9.90 0.26
N SER A 357 19.46 -11.11 -0.20
CA SER A 357 19.77 -12.35 0.52
C SER A 357 21.28 -12.61 0.63
N LEU A 358 22.08 -12.17 -0.33
CA LEU A 358 23.54 -12.27 -0.32
C LEU A 358 24.20 -11.37 0.74
N LYS A 359 23.45 -10.38 1.25
CA LYS A 359 23.92 -9.37 2.23
C LYS A 359 23.06 -9.35 3.50
N TYR A 360 22.50 -10.50 3.83
CA TYR A 360 21.55 -10.60 4.95
C TYR A 360 22.13 -10.11 6.28
N LYS A 361 23.38 -10.50 6.58
CA LYS A 361 24.09 -10.14 7.81
C LYS A 361 24.31 -8.64 7.92
N GLU A 362 24.82 -8.03 6.87
CA GLU A 362 25.10 -6.58 6.79
C GLU A 362 23.80 -5.77 6.91
N ILE A 363 22.74 -6.18 6.21
CA ILE A 363 21.42 -5.55 6.28
C ILE A 363 20.83 -5.65 7.69
N LYS A 364 20.95 -6.81 8.35
CA LYS A 364 20.51 -7.01 9.74
C LYS A 364 21.26 -6.07 10.68
N ASN A 365 22.58 -6.02 10.58
CA ASN A 365 23.44 -5.18 11.42
C ASN A 365 23.16 -3.68 11.18
N PHE A 366 22.99 -3.28 9.92
CA PHE A 366 22.59 -1.91 9.58
C PHE A 366 21.26 -1.53 10.21
N ARG A 367 20.24 -2.40 10.15
CA ARG A 367 18.92 -2.14 10.76
C ARG A 367 19.00 -2.02 12.27
N ASN A 368 19.76 -2.87 12.94
CA ASN A 368 20.00 -2.78 14.38
C ASN A 368 20.68 -1.45 14.74
N TYR A 369 21.72 -1.06 13.99
CA TYR A 369 22.40 0.22 14.18
C TYR A 369 21.43 1.41 14.05
N ILE A 370 20.55 1.41 13.05
CA ILE A 370 19.53 2.45 12.87
C ILE A 370 18.57 2.50 14.07
N LEU A 371 18.15 1.32 14.57
CA LEU A 371 17.29 1.22 15.74
C LEU A 371 17.96 1.72 17.02
N ASP A 372 19.26 1.42 17.22
CA ASP A 372 20.07 1.88 18.35
C ASP A 372 20.22 3.41 18.37
N LYS A 373 20.20 4.04 17.18
CA LYS A 373 20.16 5.49 17.00
C LYS A 373 18.76 6.09 17.12
N ASN A 374 17.83 5.37 17.74
CA ASN A 374 16.46 5.81 17.97
C ASN A 374 15.67 6.17 16.69
N ILE A 375 15.91 5.44 15.60
CA ILE A 375 15.14 5.53 14.37
C ILE A 375 14.43 4.18 14.18
N TYR A 376 13.10 4.20 14.17
CA TYR A 376 12.30 3.00 13.92
C TYR A 376 12.22 2.74 12.40
N TYR A 377 12.99 1.76 11.94
CA TYR A 377 13.02 1.32 10.56
C TYR A 377 12.30 -0.03 10.42
N PRO A 378 11.13 -0.10 9.75
CA PRO A 378 10.33 -1.32 9.66
C PRO A 378 11.10 -2.48 9.02
N ASN A 379 10.84 -3.71 9.48
CA ASN A 379 11.51 -4.92 8.99
C ASN A 379 11.25 -5.19 7.50
N ASN A 380 10.10 -4.78 6.96
CA ASN A 380 9.81 -4.88 5.54
C ASN A 380 10.63 -3.92 4.67
N GLY A 381 11.37 -2.97 5.28
CA GLY A 381 12.28 -2.04 4.61
C GLY A 381 11.60 -0.91 3.83
N ILE A 382 10.28 -0.73 3.97
CA ILE A 382 9.57 0.37 3.34
C ILE A 382 9.61 1.58 4.28
N ILE A 383 10.05 2.71 3.76
CA ILE A 383 10.14 3.99 4.45
C ILE A 383 9.01 4.89 3.96
N PHE A 384 8.36 5.55 4.89
CA PHE A 384 7.42 6.62 4.61
C PHE A 384 7.85 7.88 5.34
N PHE A 385 7.63 9.03 4.71
CA PHE A 385 7.64 10.31 5.41
C PHE A 385 6.21 10.83 5.50
N SER A 386 5.90 11.49 6.61
CA SER A 386 4.64 12.15 6.87
C SER A 386 4.77 13.66 6.74
N TYR A 387 3.63 14.34 6.69
CA TYR A 387 3.63 15.81 6.66
C TYR A 387 4.21 16.43 7.94
N SER A 388 4.19 15.70 9.07
CA SER A 388 4.80 16.16 10.33
C SER A 388 6.29 15.82 10.45
N SER A 389 6.90 15.11 9.49
CA SER A 389 8.34 14.81 9.52
C SER A 389 9.15 16.11 9.42
N SER A 390 9.90 16.45 10.47
CA SER A 390 10.67 17.68 10.53
C SER A 390 11.97 17.59 9.73
N LEU A 391 12.44 18.72 9.15
CA LEU A 391 13.73 18.77 8.47
C LEU A 391 14.88 18.39 9.40
N LYS A 392 14.81 18.76 10.70
CA LYS A 392 15.79 18.36 11.72
C LYS A 392 15.88 16.83 11.79
N ASN A 393 14.76 16.13 11.88
CA ASN A 393 14.73 14.67 11.94
C ASN A 393 15.15 14.04 10.60
N ILE A 394 14.75 14.60 9.46
CA ILE A 394 15.23 14.13 8.14
C ILE A 394 16.74 14.21 8.02
N ASN A 395 17.36 15.33 8.43
CA ASN A 395 18.81 15.49 8.42
C ASN A 395 19.51 14.48 9.35
N TYR A 396 18.93 14.24 10.53
CA TYR A 396 19.45 13.24 11.46
C TYR A 396 19.37 11.82 10.87
N ILE A 397 18.25 11.47 10.23
CA ILE A 397 18.08 10.19 9.52
C ILE A 397 19.13 10.05 8.42
N ILE A 398 19.31 11.07 7.56
CA ILE A 398 20.30 11.06 6.47
C ILE A 398 21.71 10.84 7.03
N LYS A 399 22.12 11.60 8.05
CA LYS A 399 23.42 11.45 8.71
C LYS A 399 23.63 10.03 9.23
N THR A 400 22.62 9.49 9.92
CA THR A 400 22.66 8.15 10.51
C THR A 400 22.72 7.05 9.45
N PHE A 401 21.92 7.17 8.37
CA PHE A 401 21.97 6.25 7.25
C PHE A 401 23.32 6.24 6.56
N LYS A 402 23.90 7.41 6.28
CA LYS A 402 25.24 7.54 5.68
C LYS A 402 26.30 6.85 6.55
N SER A 403 26.29 7.11 7.86
CA SER A 403 27.23 6.49 8.81
C SER A 403 27.06 4.96 8.87
N GLY A 404 25.83 4.45 8.96
CA GLY A 404 25.57 3.02 8.98
C GLY A 404 25.93 2.33 7.66
N LEU A 405 25.63 2.96 6.52
CA LEU A 405 26.00 2.44 5.21
C LEU A 405 27.52 2.33 5.04
N LYS A 406 28.28 3.34 5.47
CA LYS A 406 29.74 3.28 5.49
C LYS A 406 30.24 2.13 6.36
N LYS A 407 29.69 1.98 7.58
CA LYS A 407 30.14 0.99 8.56
C LYS A 407 29.93 -0.46 8.13
N PHE A 408 28.85 -0.76 7.37
CA PHE A 408 28.44 -2.15 7.11
C PHE A 408 28.53 -2.57 5.65
N PHE A 409 28.82 -1.66 4.72
CA PHE A 409 28.85 -1.96 3.28
C PHE A 409 30.14 -1.49 2.57
N ILE A 410 31.08 -0.92 3.29
CA ILE A 410 32.50 -0.72 2.94
C ILE A 410 33.33 -1.62 3.82
#